data_240e73b21ae4433c20d154fbc84016f4
#
_entry.id   240e73b21ae4433c20d154fbc84016f4
#
_cell.length_a   1.000
_cell.length_b   1.000
_cell.length_c   1.000
_cell.angle_alpha   90.00
_cell.angle_beta   90.00
_cell.angle_gamma   90.00
#
_symmetry.space_group_name_H-M   'P 1'
#
loop_
_entity.id
_entity.type
_entity.pdbx_description
1 polymer ?
#
loop_
_entity_poly.entity_id
_entity_poly.type
_entity_poly.pdbx_seq_one_letter_code
_entity_poly.pdbx_strand_id
1 'polypeptide(L)'
;MDTDEFYVDEQFYYAFKEIIEGDYDTSFCQMVTYYKKPNIILFPKEKYYVPFVIKIKPNTEYKLFVSYPYQIDQTRQTEVGNCITFMREELEMHHFSYVRKDIEKKFINSSSVFPREQIDDVVLNFHNYKDGGKALLLGERIFDTEKVDNIFNIKI
;
A
#
# COMPACT_ATOMS: atom_id res chain seq x y z
N MET A 1 -1.96 3.87 -10.67
CA MET A 1 -0.80 3.32 -9.93
C MET A 1 0.08 4.49 -9.54
N ASP A 2 0.41 4.59 -8.27
CA ASP A 2 1.30 5.64 -7.78
C ASP A 2 2.76 5.29 -8.07
N THR A 3 3.65 6.28 -8.04
CA THR A 3 5.08 6.08 -8.40
C THR A 3 5.87 5.26 -7.39
N ASP A 4 5.30 4.92 -6.26
CA ASP A 4 5.89 4.14 -5.17
C ASP A 4 5.16 2.79 -4.93
N GLU A 5 4.32 2.36 -5.89
CA GLU A 5 3.64 1.08 -5.91
C GLU A 5 4.23 0.18 -7.01
N PHE A 6 4.65 -1.02 -6.63
CA PHE A 6 5.28 -1.99 -7.53
C PHE A 6 4.60 -3.36 -7.40
N TYR A 7 4.69 -4.13 -8.47
CA TYR A 7 4.19 -5.50 -8.53
C TYR A 7 5.24 -6.40 -9.18
N VAL A 8 5.27 -7.65 -8.78
CA VAL A 8 6.07 -8.67 -9.48
C VAL A 8 5.43 -8.95 -10.83
N ASP A 9 6.21 -8.94 -11.91
CA ASP A 9 5.70 -9.02 -13.28
C ASP A 9 4.81 -10.24 -13.50
N GLU A 10 5.23 -11.43 -13.07
CA GLU A 10 4.45 -12.66 -13.22
C GLU A 10 3.10 -12.58 -12.51
N GLN A 11 3.06 -12.03 -11.27
CA GLN A 11 1.83 -11.83 -10.52
C GLN A 11 0.92 -10.80 -11.21
N PHE A 12 1.52 -9.70 -11.69
CA PHE A 12 0.78 -8.66 -12.39
C PHE A 12 0.09 -9.19 -13.65
N TYR A 13 0.81 -9.91 -14.51
CA TYR A 13 0.26 -10.46 -15.74
C TYR A 13 -0.79 -11.54 -15.49
N TYR A 14 -0.57 -12.41 -14.49
CA TYR A 14 -1.55 -13.40 -14.07
C TYR A 14 -2.86 -12.73 -13.63
N ALA A 15 -2.77 -11.79 -12.69
CA ALA A 15 -3.94 -11.11 -12.15
C ALA A 15 -4.70 -10.30 -13.22
N PHE A 16 -3.97 -9.63 -14.11
CA PHE A 16 -4.57 -8.86 -15.20
C PHE A 16 -5.34 -9.74 -16.18
N LYS A 17 -4.79 -10.92 -16.51
CA LYS A 17 -5.45 -11.91 -17.34
C LYS A 17 -6.74 -12.42 -16.71
N GLU A 18 -6.70 -12.81 -15.43
CA GLU A 18 -7.88 -13.28 -14.67
C GLU A 18 -8.99 -12.21 -14.65
N ILE A 19 -8.63 -10.92 -14.45
CA ILE A 19 -9.58 -9.82 -14.46
C ILE A 19 -10.30 -9.69 -15.80
N ILE A 20 -9.57 -9.79 -16.91
CA ILE A 20 -10.12 -9.66 -18.26
C ILE A 20 -10.99 -10.87 -18.61
N GLU A 21 -10.51 -12.08 -18.36
CA GLU A 21 -11.24 -13.33 -18.69
C GLU A 21 -12.53 -13.50 -17.85
N GLY A 22 -12.50 -13.05 -16.60
CA GLY A 22 -13.64 -13.08 -15.69
C GLY A 22 -14.60 -11.88 -15.83
N ASP A 23 -14.28 -10.90 -16.67
CA ASP A 23 -15.05 -9.64 -16.86
C ASP A 23 -15.33 -8.94 -15.51
N TYR A 24 -14.34 -8.89 -14.63
CA TYR A 24 -14.51 -8.25 -13.33
C TYR A 24 -14.50 -6.73 -13.43
N ASP A 25 -15.38 -6.08 -12.65
CA ASP A 25 -15.47 -4.62 -12.56
C ASP A 25 -14.40 -4.02 -11.65
N THR A 26 -14.02 -4.76 -10.61
CA THR A 26 -13.05 -4.32 -9.60
C THR A 26 -12.23 -5.49 -9.11
N SER A 27 -10.97 -5.24 -8.82
CA SER A 27 -10.08 -6.24 -8.23
C SER A 27 -9.32 -5.68 -7.03
N PHE A 28 -8.95 -6.56 -6.11
CA PHE A 28 -8.30 -6.21 -4.86
C PHE A 28 -7.13 -7.15 -4.58
N CYS A 29 -6.09 -6.59 -3.96
CA CYS A 29 -4.98 -7.36 -3.42
C CYS A 29 -4.55 -6.82 -2.06
N GLN A 30 -3.75 -7.58 -1.33
CA GLN A 30 -3.12 -7.10 -0.12
C GLN A 30 -1.82 -6.38 -0.46
N MET A 31 -1.36 -5.53 0.48
CA MET A 31 -0.09 -4.83 0.30
C MET A 31 0.95 -5.21 1.34
N VAL A 32 2.21 -4.92 1.04
CA VAL A 32 3.32 -4.91 1.96
C VAL A 32 3.99 -3.55 1.92
N THR A 33 4.15 -2.91 3.07
CA THR A 33 4.77 -1.59 3.17
C THR A 33 6.25 -1.73 3.52
N TYR A 34 7.09 -1.11 2.70
CA TYR A 34 8.53 -1.01 2.93
C TYR A 34 8.86 0.24 3.76
N TYR A 35 9.88 0.12 4.61
CA TYR A 35 10.25 1.17 5.55
C TYR A 35 11.73 1.52 5.49
N LYS A 36 12.04 2.79 5.22
CA LYS A 36 13.38 3.41 5.16
C LYS A 36 14.32 2.81 4.10
N LYS A 37 14.32 1.49 3.92
CA LYS A 37 15.16 0.76 2.96
C LYS A 37 14.32 -0.19 2.11
N PRO A 38 14.74 -0.48 0.86
CA PRO A 38 13.97 -1.35 -0.04
C PRO A 38 14.03 -2.85 0.34
N ASN A 39 14.69 -3.19 1.40
CA ASN A 39 14.79 -4.55 1.95
C ASN A 39 14.32 -4.65 3.40
N ILE A 40 13.56 -3.68 3.89
CA ILE A 40 12.94 -3.69 5.22
C ILE A 40 11.43 -3.49 5.05
N ILE A 41 10.63 -4.39 5.58
CA ILE A 41 9.18 -4.31 5.58
C ILE A 41 8.62 -4.11 6.98
N LEU A 42 7.42 -3.56 7.08
CA LEU A 42 6.63 -3.53 8.31
C LEU A 42 6.11 -4.94 8.63
N PHE A 43 6.13 -5.32 9.90
CA PHE A 43 5.66 -6.62 10.37
C PHE A 43 4.76 -6.48 11.61
N PRO A 44 3.63 -7.22 11.70
CA PRO A 44 3.08 -8.07 10.65
C PRO A 44 2.65 -7.28 9.42
N LYS A 45 2.66 -7.93 8.24
CA LYS A 45 2.13 -7.32 7.00
C LYS A 45 0.67 -6.89 7.19
N GLU A 46 0.27 -5.84 6.51
CA GLU A 46 -1.10 -5.31 6.57
C GLU A 46 -2.13 -6.35 6.12
N LYS A 47 -3.28 -6.38 6.80
CA LYS A 47 -4.36 -7.34 6.52
C LYS A 47 -5.48 -6.77 5.64
N TYR A 48 -5.50 -5.45 5.44
CA TYR A 48 -6.51 -4.84 4.59
C TYR A 48 -6.12 -4.96 3.11
N TYR A 49 -7.10 -4.75 2.26
CA TYR A 49 -6.97 -4.83 0.82
C TYR A 49 -6.90 -3.43 0.20
N VAL A 50 -6.27 -3.36 -0.96
CA VAL A 50 -6.23 -2.16 -1.79
C VAL A 50 -6.81 -2.48 -3.18
N PRO A 51 -7.52 -1.55 -3.82
CA PRO A 51 -7.93 -1.73 -5.19
C PRO A 51 -6.72 -1.83 -6.12
N PHE A 52 -6.73 -2.83 -7.00
CA PHE A 52 -5.67 -3.03 -7.98
C PHE A 52 -6.09 -2.48 -9.35
N VAL A 53 -7.17 -2.99 -9.93
CA VAL A 53 -7.74 -2.52 -11.20
C VAL A 53 -9.22 -2.26 -11.02
N ILE A 54 -9.69 -1.17 -11.60
CA ILE A 54 -11.10 -0.77 -11.62
C ILE A 54 -11.49 -0.52 -13.07
N LYS A 55 -12.58 -1.16 -13.51
CA LYS A 55 -13.17 -0.94 -14.83
C LYS A 55 -13.92 0.39 -14.84
N ILE A 56 -13.41 1.36 -15.57
CA ILE A 56 -14.03 2.69 -15.68
C ILE A 56 -15.24 2.60 -16.62
N LYS A 57 -16.39 2.97 -16.11
CA LYS A 57 -17.66 3.11 -16.83
C LYS A 57 -18.04 4.59 -16.94
N PRO A 58 -18.93 5.00 -17.87
CA PRO A 58 -19.27 6.42 -18.06
C PRO A 58 -19.72 7.16 -16.78
N ASN A 59 -20.26 6.45 -15.81
CA ASN A 59 -20.76 7.01 -14.55
C ASN A 59 -19.99 6.49 -13.33
N THR A 60 -18.75 6.05 -13.50
CA THR A 60 -17.93 5.60 -12.36
C THR A 60 -17.60 6.79 -11.47
N GLU A 61 -17.96 6.69 -10.20
CA GLU A 61 -17.65 7.68 -9.17
C GLU A 61 -16.85 7.04 -8.05
N TYR A 62 -15.86 7.76 -7.50
CA TYR A 62 -15.23 7.38 -6.24
C TYR A 62 -16.19 7.70 -5.10
N LYS A 63 -16.50 6.69 -4.30
CA LYS A 63 -17.42 6.82 -3.16
C LYS A 63 -16.70 6.49 -1.88
N LEU A 64 -16.82 7.38 -0.90
CA LEU A 64 -16.45 7.08 0.47
C LEU A 64 -17.53 6.18 1.09
N PHE A 65 -17.11 5.23 1.94
CA PHE A 65 -18.00 4.36 2.71
C PHE A 65 -18.82 3.33 1.92
N VAL A 66 -18.28 2.80 0.84
CA VAL A 66 -18.84 1.61 0.20
C VAL A 66 -18.65 0.41 1.11
N SER A 67 -19.69 -0.40 1.31
CA SER A 67 -19.60 -1.61 2.10
C SER A 67 -18.96 -2.73 1.30
N TYR A 68 -17.81 -3.19 1.76
CA TYR A 68 -17.11 -4.34 1.19
C TYR A 68 -17.13 -5.53 2.16
N PRO A 69 -17.01 -6.76 1.69
CA PRO A 69 -16.97 -7.95 2.57
C PRO A 69 -15.70 -8.06 3.41
N TYR A 70 -14.69 -7.20 3.18
CA TYR A 70 -13.41 -7.13 3.89
C TYR A 70 -12.94 -5.68 4.01
N GLN A 71 -12.00 -5.45 4.91
CA GLN A 71 -11.45 -4.11 5.13
C GLN A 71 -10.63 -3.65 3.93
N ILE A 72 -11.02 -2.53 3.33
CA ILE A 72 -10.36 -1.91 2.18
C ILE A 72 -9.84 -0.51 2.55
N ASP A 73 -8.78 -0.08 1.87
CA ASP A 73 -8.33 1.30 1.92
C ASP A 73 -9.47 2.24 1.47
N GLN A 74 -9.91 3.10 2.39
CA GLN A 74 -11.05 4.00 2.17
C GLN A 74 -10.79 5.08 1.12
N THR A 75 -9.54 5.36 0.78
CA THR A 75 -9.18 6.46 -0.13
C THR A 75 -9.41 6.14 -1.61
N ARG A 76 -9.63 4.86 -1.95
CA ARG A 76 -9.73 4.37 -3.35
C ARG A 76 -10.97 3.53 -3.60
N GLN A 77 -12.06 3.81 -2.90
CA GLN A 77 -13.29 3.02 -3.04
C GLN A 77 -14.13 3.50 -4.23
N THR A 78 -14.70 2.54 -4.96
CA THR A 78 -15.71 2.75 -6.00
C THR A 78 -16.91 1.86 -5.74
N GLU A 79 -17.98 2.02 -6.49
CA GLU A 79 -19.05 1.01 -6.49
C GLU A 79 -18.49 -0.36 -6.87
N VAL A 80 -18.84 -1.35 -6.05
CA VAL A 80 -18.44 -2.74 -6.28
C VAL A 80 -19.47 -3.37 -7.23
N GLY A 81 -19.02 -3.66 -8.43
CA GLY A 81 -19.74 -4.58 -9.31
C GLY A 81 -19.28 -6.02 -9.06
N ASN A 82 -19.12 -6.79 -10.13
CA ASN A 82 -18.45 -8.08 -10.08
C ASN A 82 -16.97 -7.88 -9.67
N CYS A 83 -16.53 -8.49 -8.57
CA CYS A 83 -15.17 -8.26 -8.07
C CYS A 83 -14.40 -9.56 -7.83
N ILE A 84 -13.08 -9.49 -7.96
CA ILE A 84 -12.14 -10.55 -7.62
C ILE A 84 -11.15 -10.06 -6.57
N THR A 85 -10.75 -10.95 -5.68
CA THR A 85 -9.73 -10.68 -4.66
C THR A 85 -8.61 -11.68 -4.81
N PHE A 86 -7.40 -11.18 -4.94
CA PHE A 86 -6.19 -11.98 -5.04
C PHE A 86 -5.57 -12.20 -3.66
N MET A 87 -5.16 -13.44 -3.40
CA MET A 87 -4.33 -13.75 -2.25
C MET A 87 -2.91 -13.21 -2.48
N ARG A 88 -2.11 -13.08 -1.42
CA ARG A 88 -0.74 -12.52 -1.50
C ARG A 88 0.17 -13.26 -2.48
N GLU A 89 0.02 -14.55 -2.55
CA GLU A 89 0.80 -15.42 -3.44
C GLU A 89 0.45 -15.21 -4.91
N GLU A 90 -0.79 -14.76 -5.17
CA GLU A 90 -1.29 -14.48 -6.51
C GLU A 90 -0.98 -13.05 -6.95
N LEU A 91 -1.16 -12.08 -6.04
CA LEU A 91 -0.86 -10.66 -6.28
C LEU A 91 -0.64 -9.93 -4.96
N GLU A 92 0.56 -9.37 -4.75
CA GLU A 92 0.87 -8.48 -3.64
C GLU A 92 1.34 -7.11 -4.17
N MET A 93 0.78 -6.03 -3.64
CA MET A 93 1.26 -4.67 -3.91
C MET A 93 2.43 -4.35 -2.99
N HIS A 94 3.58 -4.02 -3.56
CA HIS A 94 4.78 -3.59 -2.85
C HIS A 94 4.81 -2.06 -2.78
N HIS A 95 4.56 -1.50 -1.58
CA HIS A 95 4.38 -0.08 -1.35
C HIS A 95 5.62 0.53 -0.69
N PHE A 96 6.35 1.36 -1.44
CA PHE A 96 7.62 1.98 -1.05
C PHE A 96 7.47 3.41 -0.50
N SER A 97 6.30 3.77 -0.05
CA SER A 97 5.99 5.16 0.33
C SER A 97 6.86 5.70 1.49
N TYR A 98 7.45 4.83 2.32
CA TYR A 98 8.40 5.20 3.36
C TYR A 98 9.87 4.94 2.99
N VAL A 99 10.14 4.51 1.75
CA VAL A 99 11.51 4.29 1.24
C VAL A 99 11.96 5.54 0.51
N ARG A 100 12.43 6.53 1.27
CA ARG A 100 12.83 7.84 0.74
C ARG A 100 13.85 8.53 1.64
N LYS A 101 14.62 9.45 1.07
CA LYS A 101 15.59 10.26 1.84
C LYS A 101 14.90 11.31 2.70
N ASP A 102 13.85 11.93 2.17
CA ASP A 102 13.14 13.05 2.79
C ASP A 102 11.71 12.63 3.12
N ILE A 103 11.54 12.14 4.34
CA ILE A 103 10.22 11.72 4.84
C ILE A 103 9.34 12.92 5.20
N GLU A 104 9.91 14.07 5.53
CA GLU A 104 9.16 15.26 5.90
C GLU A 104 8.34 15.78 4.73
N LYS A 105 8.90 15.77 3.50
CA LYS A 105 8.17 16.14 2.29
C LYS A 105 6.96 15.25 2.02
N LYS A 106 7.01 13.98 2.40
CA LYS A 106 5.84 13.10 2.29
C LYS A 106 4.68 13.66 3.11
N PHE A 107 4.94 14.07 4.35
CA PHE A 107 3.89 14.52 5.26
C PHE A 107 3.39 15.92 4.91
N ILE A 108 4.25 16.82 4.44
CA ILE A 108 3.87 18.15 3.95
C ILE A 108 2.92 18.04 2.75
N ASN A 109 3.17 17.08 1.84
CA ASN A 109 2.39 16.88 0.63
C ASN A 109 1.26 15.85 0.78
N SER A 110 1.05 15.33 1.99
CA SER A 110 -0.04 14.38 2.26
C SER A 110 -1.40 15.09 2.30
N SER A 111 -2.41 14.46 1.70
CA SER A 111 -3.80 14.89 1.86
C SER A 111 -4.38 14.60 3.25
N SER A 112 -3.71 13.77 4.04
CA SER A 112 -4.13 13.43 5.40
C SER A 112 -3.67 14.51 6.39
N VAL A 113 -4.60 15.01 7.18
CA VAL A 113 -4.32 16.03 8.20
C VAL A 113 -4.06 15.32 9.53
N PHE A 114 -2.82 15.41 10.00
CA PHE A 114 -2.44 14.91 11.34
C PHE A 114 -1.87 16.05 12.18
N PRO A 115 -1.98 15.98 13.53
CA PRO A 115 -1.32 16.93 14.42
C PRO A 115 0.19 17.00 14.14
N ARG A 116 0.74 18.21 14.16
CA ARG A 116 2.18 18.44 13.88
C ARG A 116 3.07 17.61 14.80
N GLU A 117 2.70 17.50 16.06
CA GLU A 117 3.42 16.72 17.06
C GLU A 117 3.56 15.24 16.66
N GLN A 118 2.49 14.60 16.16
CA GLN A 118 2.57 13.23 15.66
C GLN A 118 3.48 13.09 14.44
N ILE A 119 3.49 14.09 13.56
CA ILE A 119 4.39 14.10 12.40
C ILE A 119 5.84 14.18 12.88
N ASP A 120 6.14 15.06 13.83
CA ASP A 120 7.49 15.25 14.36
C ASP A 120 8.01 13.97 15.05
N ASP A 121 7.16 13.25 15.79
CA ASP A 121 7.50 11.96 16.41
C ASP A 121 7.80 10.89 15.37
N VAL A 122 6.99 10.80 14.31
CA VAL A 122 7.22 9.85 13.21
C VAL A 122 8.51 10.16 12.47
N VAL A 123 8.77 11.43 12.18
CA VAL A 123 10.01 11.90 11.53
C VAL A 123 11.22 11.58 12.40
N LEU A 124 11.16 11.86 13.70
CA LEU A 124 12.23 11.56 14.66
C LEU A 124 12.50 10.05 14.72
N ASN A 125 11.46 9.22 14.82
CA ASN A 125 11.59 7.77 14.80
C ASN A 125 12.22 7.29 13.48
N PHE A 126 11.78 7.82 12.34
CA PHE A 126 12.30 7.47 11.04
C PHE A 126 13.80 7.78 10.91
N HIS A 127 14.26 8.95 11.38
CA HIS A 127 15.68 9.31 11.32
C HIS A 127 16.55 8.45 12.25
N ASN A 128 16.05 8.14 13.44
CA ASN A 128 16.76 7.35 14.46
C ASN A 128 16.63 5.82 14.25
N TYR A 129 15.81 5.39 13.28
CA TYR A 129 15.57 3.98 13.02
C TYR A 129 16.87 3.21 12.72
N LYS A 130 17.01 2.04 13.35
CA LYS A 130 18.07 1.06 13.09
C LYS A 130 17.43 -0.26 12.65
N ASP A 131 18.10 -1.01 11.80
CA ASP A 131 17.61 -2.29 11.28
C ASP A 131 17.21 -3.24 12.42
N GLY A 132 16.01 -3.81 12.34
CA GLY A 132 15.40 -4.61 13.39
C GLY A 132 14.72 -3.81 14.51
N GLY A 133 14.72 -2.49 14.41
CA GLY A 133 13.98 -1.62 15.32
C GLY A 133 12.50 -1.53 15.00
N LYS A 134 11.78 -0.74 15.81
CA LYS A 134 10.35 -0.47 15.61
C LYS A 134 10.16 0.75 14.71
N ALA A 135 9.21 0.65 13.78
CA ALA A 135 8.74 1.74 12.93
C ALA A 135 7.50 2.38 13.55
N LEU A 136 7.52 3.69 13.74
CA LEU A 136 6.35 4.47 14.13
C LEU A 136 5.72 5.11 12.89
N LEU A 137 4.43 4.92 12.70
CA LEU A 137 3.64 5.53 11.63
C LEU A 137 2.59 6.48 12.20
N LEU A 138 2.02 7.32 11.34
CA LEU A 138 0.92 8.21 11.71
C LEU A 138 -0.27 7.43 12.30
N GLY A 139 -0.97 8.06 13.24
CA GLY A 139 -2.02 7.43 14.05
C GLY A 139 -1.45 6.53 15.15
N GLU A 140 -0.23 6.81 15.63
CA GLU A 140 0.45 6.11 16.74
C GLU A 140 0.62 4.60 16.52
N ARG A 141 0.63 4.17 15.26
CA ARG A 141 0.80 2.76 14.91
C ARG A 141 2.27 2.36 14.97
N ILE A 142 2.58 1.39 15.80
CA ILE A 142 3.92 0.85 15.96
C ILE A 142 3.98 -0.54 15.33
N PHE A 143 4.98 -0.74 14.46
CA PHE A 143 5.25 -2.01 13.80
C PHE A 143 6.65 -2.50 14.16
N ASP A 144 6.80 -3.80 14.25
CA ASP A 144 8.12 -4.42 14.13
C ASP A 144 8.59 -4.31 12.67
N THR A 145 9.84 -4.59 12.41
CA THR A 145 10.37 -4.59 11.05
C THR A 145 11.09 -5.89 10.76
N GLU A 146 10.96 -6.35 9.52
CA GLU A 146 11.57 -7.58 9.04
C GLU A 146 12.45 -7.30 7.83
N LYS A 147 13.59 -8.00 7.73
CA LYS A 147 14.49 -7.90 6.58
C LYS A 147 14.05 -8.90 5.51
N VAL A 148 13.92 -8.42 4.28
CA VAL A 148 13.58 -9.19 3.08
C VAL A 148 14.57 -8.91 1.96
N ASP A 149 14.44 -9.61 0.85
CA ASP A 149 15.23 -9.35 -0.35
C ASP A 149 14.76 -8.06 -1.06
N ASN A 150 15.69 -7.32 -1.66
CA ASN A 150 15.37 -6.18 -2.51
C ASN A 150 15.06 -6.67 -3.94
N ILE A 151 13.89 -7.29 -4.11
CA ILE A 151 13.49 -7.96 -5.35
C ILE A 151 13.36 -7.02 -6.56
N PHE A 152 13.14 -5.73 -6.34
CA PHE A 152 13.04 -4.71 -7.40
C PHE A 152 14.36 -3.98 -7.68
N ASN A 153 15.47 -4.34 -7.02
CA ASN A 153 16.77 -3.70 -7.16
C ASN A 153 16.73 -2.17 -6.97
N ILE A 154 15.84 -1.68 -6.11
CA ILE A 154 15.69 -0.24 -5.83
C ILE A 154 16.96 0.28 -5.15
N LYS A 155 17.49 1.40 -5.67
CA LYS A 155 18.61 2.14 -5.10
C LYS A 155 18.11 3.48 -4.55
N ILE A 156 18.57 3.86 -3.35
CA ILE A 156 18.19 5.12 -2.67
C ILE A 156 19.40 6.06 -2.61
#